data_5446bb8eb8ff28ae8b62bdece0d1f823
#
_entry.id   5446bb8eb8ff28ae8b62bdece0d1f823
#
_cell.length_a   1.000
_cell.length_b   1.000
_cell.length_c   1.000
_cell.angle_alpha   90.00
_cell.angle_beta   90.00
_cell.angle_gamma   90.00
#
_symmetry.space_group_name_H-M   'P 1'
#
loop_
_entity.id
_entity.type
_entity.pdbx_description
1 polymer ?
#
loop_
_entity_poly.entity_id
_entity_poly.type
_entity_poly.pdbx_seq_one_letter_code
_entity_poly.pdbx_strand_id
1 'polypeptide(L)'
;MRSECPECSNDLLDMVYDYESVRWKWDAEFAKRPFNMWRYRELLPVRDISNRVTMGEGGTSLFRAHNVGMMLGLRHLYVKDERQSPTGSFKDRQASLAISVLREMGVTEAVLASTGNVAISYSAYSTHAGIKLWAFLPSMVPGEKMREIALYGTEVIKVTGTYDQAKQVARDFVVSRGLHYDRGFKSIAARESMKTLGFEVAEQLADLLGPSEKAPLQVPDWYFQAVSGGMGAVGVWKAFLEMKEMGLVDRLPKLASIQVSGCAPMVNSFHRGLEVAEPVLNPQTLVSTISTGNPGAAYPYLRSVVLEHGGAFVKVADEEAFRAMHVMAKMDGISMEPASAVAFAGLFKMVSQGQIQPDDVIIVNCSGHTFPVEKFLLGDDWERSVEVAGESGTAPELHEEGLLASLENLDQRTNRIAIMEDNLDSARLLRRVLQAQGEYQIDEAHDGREGLEMVRKNPPDLILLDLMMPEVDGFGVIDALKADERLQDIPVIVVTAQELTTSEKRRLDGQVHRLLQKGTFLSTDIMEDIDDILS
;
A
#
# COMPACT_ATOMS: atom_id res chain seq x y z
N MET A 1 1.41 -18.20 29.15
CA MET A 1 2.14 -16.90 29.34
C MET A 1 1.43 -16.09 30.42
N ARG A 2 2.19 -15.27 31.17
CA ARG A 2 1.56 -14.30 32.10
C ARG A 2 0.83 -13.22 31.30
N SER A 3 -0.28 -12.71 31.85
CA SER A 3 -1.05 -11.62 31.23
C SER A 3 -0.69 -10.23 31.78
N GLU A 4 0.04 -10.19 32.91
CA GLU A 4 0.45 -8.95 33.62
C GLU A 4 1.75 -9.18 34.39
N CYS A 5 2.45 -8.06 34.63
CA CYS A 5 3.64 -8.04 35.47
C CYS A 5 3.25 -8.28 36.94
N PRO A 6 3.91 -9.22 37.64
CA PRO A 6 3.58 -9.49 39.06
C PRO A 6 4.01 -8.36 40.00
N GLU A 7 4.91 -7.45 39.55
CA GLU A 7 5.45 -6.38 40.37
C GLU A 7 4.68 -5.06 40.24
N CYS A 8 4.25 -4.71 39.00
CA CYS A 8 3.62 -3.41 38.73
C CYS A 8 2.24 -3.52 38.07
N SER A 9 1.70 -4.74 37.92
CA SER A 9 0.41 -5.03 37.28
C SER A 9 0.26 -4.46 35.85
N ASN A 10 1.37 -4.08 35.21
CA ASN A 10 1.35 -3.66 33.81
C ASN A 10 1.03 -4.87 32.92
N ASP A 11 0.06 -4.72 32.03
CA ASP A 11 -0.39 -5.77 31.12
C ASP A 11 0.22 -5.65 29.71
N LEU A 12 1.13 -4.70 29.49
CA LEU A 12 1.96 -4.59 28.29
C LEU A 12 3.33 -5.22 28.57
N LEU A 13 3.37 -6.53 28.50
CA LEU A 13 4.62 -7.30 28.67
C LEU A 13 5.39 -7.37 27.35
N ASP A 14 6.71 -7.49 27.45
CA ASP A 14 7.57 -7.70 26.28
C ASP A 14 8.39 -9.00 26.42
N MET A 15 8.96 -9.47 25.29
CA MET A 15 9.87 -10.61 25.26
C MET A 15 11.30 -10.12 25.02
N VAL A 16 12.22 -10.75 25.75
CA VAL A 16 13.66 -10.58 25.56
C VAL A 16 14.24 -11.96 25.28
N TYR A 17 15.17 -12.02 24.35
CA TYR A 17 15.80 -13.24 23.86
C TYR A 17 17.30 -13.25 24.15
N ASP A 18 17.93 -14.42 24.05
CA ASP A 18 19.37 -14.56 24.09
C ASP A 18 19.97 -14.16 22.72
N TYR A 19 20.19 -12.87 22.55
CA TYR A 19 20.64 -12.29 21.28
C TYR A 19 22.04 -12.77 20.86
N GLU A 20 22.92 -13.10 21.80
CA GLU A 20 24.26 -13.62 21.51
C GLU A 20 24.16 -15.01 20.86
N SER A 21 23.38 -15.91 21.46
CA SER A 21 23.11 -17.23 20.89
C SER A 21 22.41 -17.16 19.53
N VAL A 22 21.43 -16.25 19.39
CA VAL A 22 20.71 -16.06 18.12
C VAL A 22 21.62 -15.51 17.04
N ARG A 23 22.52 -14.57 17.38
CA ARG A 23 23.48 -13.99 16.43
C ARG A 23 24.36 -15.06 15.78
N TRP A 24 24.88 -15.98 16.60
CA TRP A 24 25.68 -17.11 16.09
C TRP A 24 24.86 -18.02 15.15
N LYS A 25 23.61 -18.34 15.51
CA LYS A 25 22.71 -19.16 14.67
C LYS A 25 22.32 -18.45 13.38
N TRP A 26 22.19 -17.14 13.39
CA TRP A 26 21.88 -16.35 12.19
C TRP A 26 22.89 -16.63 11.09
N ASP A 27 24.18 -16.50 11.41
CA ASP A 27 25.25 -16.73 10.45
C ASP A 27 25.38 -18.22 10.05
N ALA A 28 25.19 -19.13 10.99
CA ALA A 28 25.47 -20.56 10.79
C ALA A 28 24.29 -21.34 10.18
N GLU A 29 23.04 -20.98 10.52
CA GLU A 29 21.87 -21.82 10.28
C GLU A 29 20.74 -21.14 9.52
N PHE A 30 20.43 -19.85 9.77
CA PHE A 30 19.20 -19.24 9.26
C PHE A 30 19.14 -19.25 7.74
N ALA A 31 20.23 -18.96 7.05
CA ALA A 31 20.29 -19.00 5.58
C ALA A 31 19.95 -20.38 4.98
N LYS A 32 20.12 -21.46 5.76
CA LYS A 32 19.85 -22.85 5.33
C LYS A 32 18.39 -23.26 5.54
N ARG A 33 17.61 -22.47 6.29
CA ARG A 33 16.20 -22.76 6.58
C ARG A 33 15.29 -22.24 5.46
N PRO A 34 14.10 -22.84 5.28
CA PRO A 34 13.10 -22.27 4.38
C PRO A 34 12.83 -20.79 4.70
N PHE A 35 12.72 -19.99 3.66
CA PHE A 35 12.44 -18.55 3.80
C PHE A 35 10.95 -18.33 4.09
N ASN A 36 10.58 -18.37 5.36
CA ASN A 36 9.25 -18.10 5.91
C ASN A 36 9.40 -17.55 7.33
N MET A 37 8.29 -17.17 7.99
CA MET A 37 8.40 -16.56 9.33
C MET A 37 9.04 -17.47 10.37
N TRP A 38 8.96 -18.79 10.26
CA TRP A 38 9.50 -19.76 11.22
C TRP A 38 11.02 -19.97 11.07
N ARG A 39 11.63 -19.34 10.07
CA ARG A 39 13.08 -19.22 9.95
C ARG A 39 13.70 -18.61 11.21
N TYR A 40 12.98 -17.68 11.83
CA TYR A 40 13.38 -16.89 13.00
C TYR A 40 12.84 -17.43 14.33
N ARG A 41 12.56 -18.72 14.41
CA ARG A 41 11.86 -19.36 15.55
C ARG A 41 12.50 -19.09 16.92
N GLU A 42 13.82 -18.87 17.00
CA GLU A 42 14.52 -18.54 18.25
C GLU A 42 14.17 -17.15 18.79
N LEU A 43 13.63 -16.29 17.93
CA LEU A 43 13.12 -14.96 18.26
C LEU A 43 11.57 -14.93 18.37
N LEU A 44 10.95 -16.10 18.51
CA LEU A 44 9.49 -16.24 18.64
C LEU A 44 9.12 -16.97 19.93
N PRO A 45 8.01 -16.59 20.62
CA PRO A 45 7.65 -17.09 21.92
C PRO A 45 7.00 -18.50 21.89
N VAL A 46 7.47 -19.40 21.06
CA VAL A 46 7.06 -20.82 21.03
C VAL A 46 8.28 -21.64 21.45
N ARG A 47 8.18 -22.34 22.57
CA ARG A 47 9.29 -23.11 23.16
C ARG A 47 9.50 -24.45 22.48
N ASP A 48 8.39 -25.17 22.25
CA ASP A 48 8.40 -26.43 21.54
C ASP A 48 7.85 -26.25 20.12
N ILE A 49 8.77 -26.39 19.14
CA ILE A 49 8.46 -26.21 17.72
C ILE A 49 7.40 -27.22 17.20
N SER A 50 7.14 -28.31 17.92
CA SER A 50 6.08 -29.27 17.57
C SER A 50 4.68 -28.66 17.70
N ASN A 51 4.55 -27.58 18.47
CA ASN A 51 3.31 -26.81 18.61
C ASN A 51 3.11 -25.78 17.47
N ARG A 52 4.06 -25.66 16.56
CA ARG A 52 3.93 -24.77 15.42
C ARG A 52 2.70 -25.07 14.58
N VAL A 53 1.90 -24.07 14.34
CA VAL A 53 0.76 -24.08 13.42
C VAL A 53 1.10 -23.18 12.25
N THR A 54 1.26 -23.74 11.06
CA THR A 54 1.74 -22.99 9.87
C THR A 54 1.06 -23.50 8.61
N MET A 55 0.78 -22.59 7.71
CA MET A 55 0.34 -22.85 6.33
C MET A 55 1.34 -22.29 5.31
N GLY A 56 2.57 -21.94 5.76
CA GLY A 56 3.65 -21.46 4.91
C GLY A 56 3.76 -19.91 4.86
N GLU A 57 3.15 -19.20 5.78
CA GLU A 57 3.18 -17.74 5.90
C GLU A 57 4.60 -17.19 6.10
N GLY A 58 4.80 -15.96 5.63
CA GLY A 58 6.12 -15.32 5.58
C GLY A 58 6.91 -15.70 4.33
N GLY A 59 8.12 -15.18 4.20
CA GLY A 59 8.93 -15.33 2.99
C GLY A 59 8.31 -14.65 1.77
N THR A 60 7.42 -13.70 1.98
CA THR A 60 6.72 -12.97 0.93
C THR A 60 7.68 -12.11 0.11
N SER A 61 7.36 -11.86 -1.14
CA SER A 61 8.25 -11.12 -2.06
C SER A 61 8.49 -9.68 -1.61
N LEU A 62 9.73 -9.24 -1.81
CA LEU A 62 10.10 -7.82 -1.82
C LEU A 62 10.50 -7.47 -3.25
N PHE A 63 9.78 -6.60 -3.92
CA PHE A 63 10.06 -6.23 -5.31
C PHE A 63 9.99 -4.72 -5.52
N ARG A 64 10.69 -4.24 -6.55
CA ARG A 64 10.74 -2.82 -6.89
C ARG A 64 9.46 -2.40 -7.62
N ALA A 65 8.77 -1.36 -7.12
CA ALA A 65 7.70 -0.68 -7.84
C ALA A 65 8.34 0.33 -8.80
N HIS A 66 8.74 -0.16 -9.98
CA HIS A 66 9.58 0.59 -10.91
C HIS A 66 8.86 1.80 -11.51
N ASN A 67 7.63 1.60 -11.99
CA ASN A 67 6.91 2.65 -12.71
C ASN A 67 6.40 3.73 -11.76
N VAL A 68 5.83 3.34 -10.61
CA VAL A 68 5.42 4.29 -9.57
C VAL A 68 6.64 4.99 -8.97
N GLY A 69 7.77 4.29 -8.79
CA GLY A 69 9.03 4.89 -8.38
C GLY A 69 9.48 6.00 -9.33
N MET A 70 9.47 5.74 -10.65
CA MET A 70 9.80 6.75 -11.67
C MET A 70 8.81 7.92 -11.65
N MET A 71 7.50 7.64 -11.57
CA MET A 71 6.46 8.67 -11.47
C MET A 71 6.70 9.63 -10.29
N LEU A 72 7.13 9.09 -9.16
CA LEU A 72 7.40 9.86 -7.94
C LEU A 72 8.83 10.44 -7.86
N GLY A 73 9.70 10.18 -8.84
CA GLY A 73 11.10 10.54 -8.80
C GLY A 73 11.93 9.75 -7.77
N LEU A 74 11.49 8.56 -7.38
CA LEU A 74 12.13 7.71 -6.37
C LEU A 74 12.91 6.57 -7.02
N ARG A 75 14.19 6.46 -6.69
CA ARG A 75 15.08 5.42 -7.25
C ARG A 75 14.93 4.06 -6.60
N HIS A 76 14.54 4.01 -5.33
CA HIS A 76 14.56 2.82 -4.50
C HIS A 76 13.22 2.59 -3.77
N LEU A 77 12.12 2.52 -4.54
CA LEU A 77 10.79 2.19 -4.02
C LEU A 77 10.55 0.68 -4.13
N TYR A 78 10.32 0.01 -2.98
CA TYR A 78 10.05 -1.42 -2.90
C TYR A 78 8.72 -1.69 -2.21
N VAL A 79 8.06 -2.76 -2.64
CA VAL A 79 6.80 -3.27 -2.07
C VAL A 79 7.08 -4.59 -1.35
N LYS A 80 6.76 -4.66 -0.06
CA LYS A 80 6.68 -5.92 0.68
C LYS A 80 5.29 -6.50 0.47
N ASP A 81 5.19 -7.60 -0.28
CA ASP A 81 3.93 -8.11 -0.81
C ASP A 81 3.28 -9.17 0.09
N GLU A 82 2.61 -8.73 1.13
CA GLU A 82 1.91 -9.59 2.08
C GLU A 82 0.57 -10.16 1.55
N ARG A 83 0.15 -9.79 0.32
CA ARG A 83 -0.99 -10.40 -0.38
C ARG A 83 -0.75 -11.88 -0.70
N GLN A 84 0.52 -12.31 -0.74
CA GLN A 84 0.93 -13.68 -1.00
C GLN A 84 0.77 -14.62 0.20
N SER A 85 0.35 -14.10 1.35
CA SER A 85 0.06 -14.90 2.54
C SER A 85 -1.15 -15.83 2.31
N PRO A 86 -1.24 -16.98 3.01
CA PRO A 86 -2.26 -18.02 2.78
C PRO A 86 -3.72 -17.53 2.78
N THR A 87 -4.08 -16.56 3.62
CA THR A 87 -5.41 -15.94 3.62
C THR A 87 -5.40 -14.52 3.02
N GLY A 88 -4.40 -14.20 2.21
CA GLY A 88 -4.30 -12.96 1.46
C GLY A 88 -3.91 -11.74 2.29
N SER A 89 -3.37 -11.88 3.50
CA SER A 89 -2.92 -10.73 4.29
C SER A 89 -1.81 -11.06 5.29
N PHE A 90 -1.04 -10.04 5.71
CA PHE A 90 0.02 -10.18 6.73
C PHE A 90 -0.48 -10.65 8.10
N LYS A 91 -1.81 -10.74 8.29
CA LYS A 91 -2.41 -11.24 9.54
C LYS A 91 -2.16 -12.73 9.75
N ASP A 92 -1.80 -13.45 8.71
CA ASP A 92 -1.40 -14.85 8.81
C ASP A 92 -0.18 -15.05 9.70
N ARG A 93 0.76 -14.12 9.69
CA ARG A 93 1.90 -14.13 10.64
C ARG A 93 1.40 -14.05 12.08
N GLN A 94 0.43 -13.18 12.34
CA GLN A 94 -0.19 -13.02 13.66
C GLN A 94 -0.94 -14.30 14.07
N ALA A 95 -1.76 -14.83 13.19
CA ALA A 95 -2.55 -16.02 13.44
C ALA A 95 -1.66 -17.24 13.70
N SER A 96 -0.67 -17.48 12.83
CA SER A 96 0.27 -18.59 12.97
C SER A 96 0.92 -18.62 14.36
N LEU A 97 1.51 -17.51 14.78
CA LEU A 97 2.21 -17.47 16.06
C LEU A 97 1.24 -17.51 17.26
N ALA A 98 0.14 -16.75 17.21
CA ALA A 98 -0.83 -16.73 18.30
C ALA A 98 -1.48 -18.11 18.52
N ILE A 99 -1.90 -18.77 17.44
CA ILE A 99 -2.51 -20.10 17.52
C ILE A 99 -1.48 -21.18 17.95
N SER A 100 -0.22 -21.06 17.52
CA SER A 100 0.86 -21.93 18.01
C SER A 100 1.05 -21.81 19.53
N VAL A 101 1.03 -20.57 20.05
CA VAL A 101 1.11 -20.32 21.51
C VAL A 101 -0.10 -20.88 22.24
N LEU A 102 -1.31 -20.71 21.69
CA LEU A 102 -2.53 -21.28 22.28
C LEU A 102 -2.47 -22.81 22.33
N ARG A 103 -1.99 -23.43 21.26
CA ARG A 103 -1.78 -24.88 21.21
C ARG A 103 -0.76 -25.34 22.25
N GLU A 104 0.38 -24.64 22.40
CA GLU A 104 1.39 -24.95 23.43
C GLU A 104 0.81 -24.79 24.85
N MET A 105 -0.15 -23.86 25.06
CA MET A 105 -0.84 -23.67 26.33
C MET A 105 -1.97 -24.68 26.57
N GLY A 106 -2.30 -25.55 25.62
CA GLY A 106 -3.39 -26.51 25.70
C GLY A 106 -4.78 -25.85 25.61
N VAL A 107 -4.89 -24.65 25.02
CA VAL A 107 -6.15 -23.95 24.83
C VAL A 107 -6.92 -24.60 23.69
N THR A 108 -8.16 -25.00 23.96
CA THR A 108 -9.06 -25.67 22.99
C THR A 108 -10.13 -24.74 22.43
N GLU A 109 -10.36 -23.59 23.07
CA GLU A 109 -11.40 -22.65 22.68
C GLU A 109 -10.96 -21.20 22.95
N ALA A 110 -11.10 -20.33 21.96
CA ALA A 110 -10.64 -18.94 22.02
C ALA A 110 -11.66 -17.96 21.45
N VAL A 111 -11.55 -16.71 21.86
CA VAL A 111 -12.42 -15.60 21.45
C VAL A 111 -11.57 -14.46 20.92
N LEU A 112 -12.06 -13.82 19.85
CA LEU A 112 -11.49 -12.58 19.36
C LEU A 112 -12.57 -11.58 18.92
N ALA A 113 -12.21 -10.30 18.88
CA ALA A 113 -12.96 -9.27 18.17
C ALA A 113 -12.12 -8.72 17.01
N SER A 114 -12.73 -8.51 15.84
CA SER A 114 -11.98 -8.12 14.64
C SER A 114 -12.83 -7.29 13.67
N THR A 115 -12.16 -6.50 12.84
CA THR A 115 -12.75 -5.76 11.70
C THR A 115 -12.58 -6.47 10.35
N GLY A 116 -12.07 -7.73 10.33
CA GLY A 116 -11.97 -8.52 9.10
C GLY A 116 -10.74 -9.44 9.03
N ASN A 117 -9.63 -9.00 8.45
CA ASN A 117 -8.48 -9.87 8.12
C ASN A 117 -7.91 -10.68 9.31
N VAL A 118 -7.91 -10.13 10.53
CA VAL A 118 -7.50 -10.90 11.71
C VAL A 118 -8.44 -12.09 11.94
N ALA A 119 -9.76 -11.88 11.82
CA ALA A 119 -10.71 -12.97 12.02
C ALA A 119 -10.59 -14.05 10.95
N ILE A 120 -10.40 -13.68 9.68
CA ILE A 120 -10.17 -14.64 8.57
C ILE A 120 -8.95 -15.49 8.87
N SER A 121 -7.80 -14.86 9.15
CA SER A 121 -6.54 -15.58 9.42
C SER A 121 -6.67 -16.47 10.67
N TYR A 122 -7.18 -15.94 11.78
CA TYR A 122 -7.36 -16.74 13.01
C TYR A 122 -8.31 -17.91 12.78
N SER A 123 -9.39 -17.74 12.01
CA SER A 123 -10.31 -18.83 11.69
C SER A 123 -9.61 -19.95 10.94
N ALA A 124 -8.88 -19.65 9.89
CA ALA A 124 -8.14 -20.64 9.11
C ALA A 124 -7.13 -21.41 9.98
N TYR A 125 -6.31 -20.69 10.75
CA TYR A 125 -5.27 -21.30 11.59
C TYR A 125 -5.82 -22.04 12.80
N SER A 126 -6.93 -21.55 13.41
CA SER A 126 -7.60 -22.25 14.51
C SER A 126 -8.20 -23.58 14.06
N THR A 127 -8.85 -23.60 12.90
CA THR A 127 -9.37 -24.83 12.29
C THR A 127 -8.23 -25.82 12.01
N HIS A 128 -7.13 -25.35 11.45
CA HIS A 128 -5.94 -26.17 11.21
C HIS A 128 -5.34 -26.76 12.49
N ALA A 129 -5.47 -26.05 13.63
CA ALA A 129 -4.98 -26.48 14.94
C ALA A 129 -6.00 -27.28 15.75
N GLY A 130 -7.26 -27.40 15.33
CA GLY A 130 -8.34 -28.02 16.08
C GLY A 130 -8.81 -27.18 17.28
N ILE A 131 -8.63 -25.85 17.23
CA ILE A 131 -9.07 -24.90 18.27
C ILE A 131 -10.40 -24.28 17.83
N LYS A 132 -11.44 -24.35 18.67
CA LYS A 132 -12.71 -23.68 18.41
C LYS A 132 -12.55 -22.18 18.57
N LEU A 133 -13.07 -21.40 17.60
CA LEU A 133 -12.95 -19.94 17.59
C LEU A 133 -14.33 -19.27 17.61
N TRP A 134 -14.45 -18.22 18.42
CA TRP A 134 -15.57 -17.29 18.47
C TRP A 134 -15.10 -15.92 17.95
N ALA A 135 -15.71 -15.43 16.89
CA ALA A 135 -15.36 -14.15 16.28
C ALA A 135 -16.48 -13.12 16.45
N PHE A 136 -16.22 -12.07 17.21
CA PHE A 136 -17.11 -10.93 17.39
C PHE A 136 -16.80 -9.85 16.37
N LEU A 137 -17.70 -9.61 15.43
CA LEU A 137 -17.50 -8.73 14.28
C LEU A 137 -18.50 -7.58 14.33
N PRO A 138 -18.07 -6.31 14.19
CA PRO A 138 -19.00 -5.20 14.04
C PRO A 138 -19.77 -5.33 12.72
N SER A 139 -20.98 -4.79 12.67
CA SER A 139 -21.88 -4.92 11.52
C SER A 139 -21.39 -4.30 10.23
N MET A 140 -20.37 -3.40 10.30
CA MET A 140 -19.71 -2.79 9.16
C MET A 140 -18.74 -3.73 8.40
N VAL A 141 -18.41 -4.90 8.96
CA VAL A 141 -17.58 -5.90 8.25
C VAL A 141 -18.37 -6.43 7.05
N PRO A 142 -17.78 -6.46 5.83
CA PRO A 142 -18.46 -6.99 4.65
C PRO A 142 -18.98 -8.41 4.83
N GLY A 143 -20.19 -8.68 4.32
CA GLY A 143 -20.84 -9.98 4.45
C GLY A 143 -20.03 -11.15 3.87
N GLU A 144 -19.29 -10.90 2.81
CA GLU A 144 -18.37 -11.87 2.17
C GLU A 144 -17.28 -12.31 3.17
N LYS A 145 -16.66 -11.38 3.89
CA LYS A 145 -15.66 -11.71 4.93
C LYS A 145 -16.28 -12.50 6.08
N MET A 146 -17.51 -12.16 6.49
CA MET A 146 -18.21 -12.92 7.52
C MET A 146 -18.51 -14.36 7.08
N ARG A 147 -18.91 -14.54 5.80
CA ARG A 147 -19.16 -15.88 5.22
C ARG A 147 -17.88 -16.71 5.13
N GLU A 148 -16.76 -16.09 4.75
CA GLU A 148 -15.46 -16.75 4.70
C GLU A 148 -15.02 -17.22 6.11
N ILE A 149 -15.17 -16.37 7.13
CA ILE A 149 -14.87 -16.71 8.53
C ILE A 149 -15.73 -17.90 8.98
N ALA A 150 -17.04 -17.88 8.70
CA ALA A 150 -17.95 -18.98 9.03
C ALA A 150 -17.64 -20.28 8.28
N LEU A 151 -17.13 -20.19 7.03
CA LEU A 151 -16.74 -21.36 6.23
C LEU A 151 -15.65 -22.20 6.92
N TYR A 152 -14.75 -21.55 7.67
CA TYR A 152 -13.72 -22.23 8.46
C TYR A 152 -14.29 -22.88 9.75
N GLY A 153 -15.60 -22.83 9.99
CA GLY A 153 -16.23 -23.39 11.20
C GLY A 153 -16.13 -22.49 12.44
N THR A 154 -15.77 -21.23 12.26
CA THR A 154 -15.76 -20.24 13.36
C THR A 154 -17.19 -19.79 13.69
N GLU A 155 -17.48 -19.68 14.99
CA GLU A 155 -18.73 -19.11 15.48
C GLU A 155 -18.74 -17.59 15.30
N VAL A 156 -19.49 -17.11 14.32
CA VAL A 156 -19.56 -15.68 13.99
C VAL A 156 -20.66 -14.98 14.76
N ILE A 157 -20.27 -14.01 15.59
CA ILE A 157 -21.19 -13.14 16.34
C ILE A 157 -21.15 -11.74 15.73
N LYS A 158 -22.21 -11.37 15.01
CA LYS A 158 -22.35 -10.02 14.45
C LYS A 158 -22.87 -9.07 15.54
N VAL A 159 -22.07 -8.05 15.85
CA VAL A 159 -22.40 -7.02 16.84
C VAL A 159 -22.87 -5.75 16.11
N THR A 160 -24.09 -5.31 16.42
CA THR A 160 -24.61 -4.04 15.91
C THR A 160 -23.94 -2.89 16.67
N GLY A 161 -22.91 -2.31 16.06
CA GLY A 161 -22.13 -1.24 16.70
C GLY A 161 -20.73 -1.11 16.14
N THR A 162 -19.91 -0.32 16.83
CA THR A 162 -18.51 -0.08 16.50
C THR A 162 -17.61 -1.25 16.86
N TYR A 163 -16.37 -1.23 16.36
CA TYR A 163 -15.37 -2.23 16.73
C TYR A 163 -15.05 -2.23 18.24
N ASP A 164 -15.04 -1.05 18.87
CA ASP A 164 -14.77 -0.96 20.31
C ASP A 164 -15.92 -1.55 21.15
N GLN A 165 -17.17 -1.43 20.69
CA GLN A 165 -18.31 -2.11 21.28
C GLN A 165 -18.24 -3.63 21.09
N ALA A 166 -17.87 -4.11 19.90
CA ALA A 166 -17.66 -5.54 19.67
C ALA A 166 -16.58 -6.13 20.60
N LYS A 167 -15.48 -5.40 20.85
CA LYS A 167 -14.46 -5.78 21.84
C LYS A 167 -15.02 -5.87 23.27
N GLN A 168 -15.95 -4.99 23.64
CA GLN A 168 -16.56 -5.05 24.96
C GLN A 168 -17.45 -6.28 25.10
N VAL A 169 -18.34 -6.53 24.14
CA VAL A 169 -19.23 -7.72 24.13
C VAL A 169 -18.40 -9.01 24.16
N ALA A 170 -17.30 -9.07 23.40
CA ALA A 170 -16.40 -10.23 23.42
C ALA A 170 -15.77 -10.45 24.82
N ARG A 171 -15.34 -9.38 25.49
CA ARG A 171 -14.80 -9.47 26.87
C ARG A 171 -15.82 -9.99 27.86
N ASP A 172 -17.04 -9.49 27.80
CA ASP A 172 -18.12 -9.92 28.72
C ASP A 172 -18.45 -11.42 28.49
N PHE A 173 -18.46 -11.85 27.22
CA PHE A 173 -18.63 -13.25 26.87
C PHE A 173 -17.50 -14.14 27.41
N VAL A 174 -16.26 -13.70 27.29
CA VAL A 174 -15.07 -14.41 27.82
C VAL A 174 -15.15 -14.57 29.34
N VAL A 175 -15.49 -13.49 30.06
CA VAL A 175 -15.61 -13.51 31.52
C VAL A 175 -16.70 -14.50 31.95
N SER A 176 -17.86 -14.52 31.27
CA SER A 176 -18.98 -15.41 31.61
C SER A 176 -18.68 -16.90 31.37
N ARG A 177 -17.74 -17.22 30.47
CA ARG A 177 -17.44 -18.61 30.07
C ARG A 177 -16.05 -19.10 30.46
N GLY A 178 -15.19 -18.23 30.99
CA GLY A 178 -13.80 -18.57 31.34
C GLY A 178 -12.92 -18.94 30.15
N LEU A 179 -13.15 -18.32 28.98
CA LEU A 179 -12.45 -18.64 27.74
C LEU A 179 -11.19 -17.79 27.58
N HIS A 180 -10.32 -18.21 26.64
CA HIS A 180 -9.18 -17.39 26.26
C HIS A 180 -9.60 -16.25 25.33
N TYR A 181 -9.16 -15.01 25.63
CA TYR A 181 -9.41 -13.83 24.81
C TYR A 181 -8.12 -13.33 24.14
N ASP A 182 -8.14 -13.19 22.82
CA ASP A 182 -7.06 -12.48 22.11
C ASP A 182 -7.16 -10.98 22.44
N ARG A 183 -6.11 -10.48 23.09
CA ARG A 183 -6.06 -9.12 23.63
C ARG A 183 -5.51 -8.09 22.61
N GLY A 184 -5.41 -8.48 21.33
CA GLY A 184 -4.89 -7.63 20.26
C GLY A 184 -3.47 -7.16 20.56
N PHE A 185 -3.24 -5.84 20.62
CA PHE A 185 -1.90 -5.26 20.88
C PHE A 185 -1.25 -5.73 22.19
N LYS A 186 -2.04 -6.09 23.19
CA LYS A 186 -1.53 -6.63 24.46
C LYS A 186 -1.12 -8.10 24.39
N SER A 187 -1.42 -8.81 23.29
CA SER A 187 -0.93 -10.16 23.03
C SER A 187 0.54 -10.12 22.65
N ILE A 188 1.40 -10.77 23.44
CA ILE A 188 2.83 -10.93 23.15
C ILE A 188 3.00 -11.60 21.79
N ALA A 189 2.34 -12.76 21.59
CA ALA A 189 2.45 -13.52 20.35
C ALA A 189 2.11 -12.67 19.12
N ALA A 190 1.04 -11.86 19.20
CA ALA A 190 0.62 -11.00 18.11
C ALA A 190 1.68 -9.94 17.74
N ARG A 191 2.34 -9.31 18.73
CA ARG A 191 3.42 -8.34 18.46
C ARG A 191 4.68 -9.01 17.95
N GLU A 192 5.09 -10.11 18.59
CA GLU A 192 6.32 -10.83 18.23
C GLU A 192 6.24 -11.41 16.80
N SER A 193 5.05 -11.78 16.32
CA SER A 193 4.87 -12.28 14.96
C SER A 193 5.25 -11.26 13.89
N MET A 194 4.96 -9.97 14.15
CA MET A 194 5.19 -8.89 13.20
C MET A 194 6.68 -8.54 13.02
N LYS A 195 7.55 -8.98 13.93
CA LYS A 195 9.01 -8.83 13.77
C LYS A 195 9.52 -9.55 12.54
N THR A 196 8.90 -10.66 12.17
CA THR A 196 9.33 -11.46 11.01
C THR A 196 9.28 -10.68 9.71
N LEU A 197 8.38 -9.68 9.58
CA LEU A 197 8.38 -8.72 8.47
C LEU A 197 9.70 -7.93 8.39
N GLY A 198 10.14 -7.37 9.53
CA GLY A 198 11.36 -6.56 9.59
C GLY A 198 12.61 -7.38 9.30
N PHE A 199 12.68 -8.62 9.81
CA PHE A 199 13.79 -9.53 9.53
C PHE A 199 13.88 -9.88 8.04
N GLU A 200 12.75 -10.25 7.43
CA GLU A 200 12.69 -10.55 6.00
C GLU A 200 13.06 -9.33 5.14
N VAL A 201 12.58 -8.14 5.49
CA VAL A 201 12.91 -6.89 4.77
C VAL A 201 14.41 -6.65 4.79
N ALA A 202 15.07 -6.82 5.93
CA ALA A 202 16.50 -6.57 6.07
C ALA A 202 17.33 -7.58 5.26
N GLU A 203 16.97 -8.88 5.27
CA GLU A 203 17.64 -9.92 4.46
C GLU A 203 17.41 -9.64 2.96
N GLN A 204 16.17 -9.43 2.54
CA GLN A 204 15.83 -9.21 1.13
C GLN A 204 16.44 -7.91 0.56
N LEU A 205 16.55 -6.85 1.36
CA LEU A 205 17.27 -5.65 0.94
C LEU A 205 18.77 -5.89 0.80
N ALA A 206 19.38 -6.69 1.68
CA ALA A 206 20.78 -7.08 1.54
C ALA A 206 21.02 -7.92 0.28
N ASP A 207 20.09 -8.80 -0.09
CA ASP A 207 20.15 -9.55 -1.34
C ASP A 207 20.01 -8.65 -2.58
N LEU A 208 19.21 -7.58 -2.52
CA LEU A 208 18.95 -6.67 -3.64
C LEU A 208 20.01 -5.58 -3.80
N LEU A 209 20.52 -5.04 -2.70
CA LEU A 209 21.40 -3.86 -2.67
C LEU A 209 22.84 -4.18 -2.22
N GLY A 210 23.09 -5.42 -1.77
CA GLY A 210 24.29 -5.80 -1.06
C GLY A 210 24.20 -5.50 0.46
N PRO A 211 25.16 -6.01 1.27
CA PRO A 211 25.24 -5.69 2.69
C PRO A 211 25.56 -4.20 2.89
N SER A 212 25.25 -3.66 4.08
CA SER A 212 25.67 -2.30 4.42
C SER A 212 27.20 -2.23 4.59
N GLU A 213 27.77 -1.03 4.57
CA GLU A 213 29.23 -0.85 4.79
C GLU A 213 29.71 -1.35 6.17
N LYS A 214 28.82 -1.38 7.16
CA LYS A 214 29.15 -1.64 8.57
C LYS A 214 28.43 -2.83 9.18
N ALA A 215 27.49 -3.45 8.44
CA ALA A 215 26.69 -4.56 8.95
C ALA A 215 26.29 -5.52 7.81
N PRO A 216 26.02 -6.80 8.11
CA PRO A 216 25.70 -7.81 7.07
C PRO A 216 24.33 -7.61 6.42
N LEU A 217 23.39 -6.92 7.06
CA LEU A 217 22.06 -6.68 6.55
C LEU A 217 21.82 -5.20 6.22
N GLN A 218 20.75 -4.93 5.46
CA GLN A 218 20.37 -3.60 5.03
C GLN A 218 19.16 -3.05 5.80
N VAL A 219 19.11 -1.72 5.94
CA VAL A 219 18.01 -1.01 6.58
C VAL A 219 17.40 -0.04 5.58
N PRO A 220 16.07 -0.02 5.38
CA PRO A 220 15.45 1.03 4.58
C PRO A 220 15.57 2.40 5.30
N ASP A 221 15.50 3.48 4.54
CA ASP A 221 15.38 4.82 5.13
C ASP A 221 13.98 5.02 5.69
N TRP A 222 12.98 4.50 4.99
CA TRP A 222 11.58 4.58 5.38
C TRP A 222 10.85 3.24 5.27
N TYR A 223 10.05 2.94 6.29
CA TYR A 223 9.07 1.86 6.26
C TYR A 223 7.66 2.44 6.41
N PHE A 224 6.84 2.27 5.37
CA PHE A 224 5.46 2.76 5.31
C PHE A 224 4.47 1.66 5.64
N GLN A 225 3.55 1.96 6.54
CA GLN A 225 2.47 1.03 6.87
C GLN A 225 1.17 1.77 7.17
N ALA A 226 0.06 1.28 6.59
CA ALA A 226 -1.27 1.63 7.05
C ALA A 226 -1.51 1.04 8.44
N VAL A 227 -1.91 1.87 9.38
CA VAL A 227 -2.09 1.46 10.77
C VAL A 227 -3.54 1.62 11.24
N SER A 228 -4.08 0.52 11.78
CA SER A 228 -5.29 0.51 12.60
C SER A 228 -4.88 0.68 14.06
N GLY A 229 -4.56 -0.42 14.74
CA GLY A 229 -4.02 -0.44 16.10
C GLY A 229 -2.49 -0.39 16.20
N GLY A 230 -1.73 -0.20 15.10
CA GLY A 230 -0.27 0.02 15.10
C GLY A 230 0.61 -1.21 15.28
N MET A 231 0.06 -2.41 15.44
CA MET A 231 0.81 -3.63 15.77
C MET A 231 1.92 -3.97 14.77
N GLY A 232 1.64 -3.88 13.46
CA GLY A 232 2.61 -4.19 12.42
C GLY A 232 3.84 -3.27 12.47
N ALA A 233 3.61 -1.97 12.57
CA ALA A 233 4.68 -0.97 12.67
C ALA A 233 5.54 -1.18 13.93
N VAL A 234 4.92 -1.47 15.08
CA VAL A 234 5.64 -1.78 16.34
C VAL A 234 6.48 -3.04 16.20
N GLY A 235 5.94 -4.11 15.58
CA GLY A 235 6.70 -5.34 15.41
C GLY A 235 7.90 -5.18 14.47
N VAL A 236 7.71 -4.49 13.34
CA VAL A 236 8.82 -4.20 12.42
C VAL A 236 9.89 -3.35 13.10
N TRP A 237 9.49 -2.32 13.87
CA TRP A 237 10.42 -1.54 14.66
C TRP A 237 11.23 -2.40 15.64
N LYS A 238 10.55 -3.28 16.38
CA LYS A 238 11.21 -4.20 17.33
C LYS A 238 12.20 -5.11 16.62
N ALA A 239 11.90 -5.59 15.41
CA ALA A 239 12.85 -6.38 14.63
C ALA A 239 14.15 -5.64 14.36
N PHE A 240 14.08 -4.39 13.94
CA PHE A 240 15.27 -3.57 13.69
C PHE A 240 16.04 -3.25 14.97
N LEU A 241 15.35 -3.04 16.10
CA LEU A 241 16.01 -2.92 17.41
C LEU A 241 16.78 -4.18 17.77
N GLU A 242 16.18 -5.36 17.66
CA GLU A 242 16.82 -6.65 17.96
C GLU A 242 17.98 -6.93 17.01
N MET A 243 17.83 -6.66 15.71
CA MET A 243 18.93 -6.79 14.74
C MET A 243 20.09 -5.83 15.04
N LYS A 244 19.80 -4.61 15.51
CA LYS A 244 20.84 -3.66 15.93
C LYS A 244 21.55 -4.13 17.18
N GLU A 245 20.85 -4.68 18.16
CA GLU A 245 21.43 -5.29 19.36
C GLU A 245 22.35 -6.47 19.00
N MET A 246 21.95 -7.28 18.03
CA MET A 246 22.77 -8.37 17.50
C MET A 246 23.91 -7.91 16.57
N GLY A 247 24.06 -6.62 16.27
CA GLY A 247 25.04 -6.11 15.31
C GLY A 247 24.80 -6.56 13.86
N LEU A 248 23.56 -6.92 13.51
CA LEU A 248 23.18 -7.33 12.15
C LEU A 248 22.85 -6.12 11.26
N VAL A 249 22.46 -4.99 11.85
CA VAL A 249 22.25 -3.72 11.19
C VAL A 249 22.93 -2.60 11.95
N ASP A 250 23.28 -1.50 11.26
CA ASP A 250 24.01 -0.37 11.84
C ASP A 250 23.13 0.81 12.22
N ARG A 251 21.92 0.90 11.67
CA ARG A 251 20.95 1.98 11.88
C ARG A 251 19.52 1.47 12.05
N LEU A 252 18.60 2.37 12.28
CA LEU A 252 17.17 2.07 12.40
C LEU A 252 16.39 2.82 11.30
N PRO A 253 15.28 2.25 10.79
CA PRO A 253 14.47 2.92 9.78
C PRO A 253 13.60 4.02 10.38
N LYS A 254 13.18 4.98 9.58
CA LYS A 254 12.07 5.87 9.93
C LYS A 254 10.74 5.16 9.66
N LEU A 255 9.80 5.25 10.59
CA LEU A 255 8.46 4.71 10.41
C LEU A 255 7.49 5.78 9.92
N ALA A 256 6.75 5.48 8.87
CA ALA A 256 5.59 6.24 8.42
C ALA A 256 4.32 5.47 8.75
N SER A 257 3.57 5.94 9.74
CA SER A 257 2.31 5.36 10.21
C SER A 257 1.14 6.12 9.58
N ILE A 258 0.43 5.48 8.67
CA ILE A 258 -0.60 6.14 7.86
C ILE A 258 -1.99 5.70 8.31
N GLN A 259 -2.90 6.67 8.52
CA GLN A 259 -4.30 6.43 8.87
C GLN A 259 -5.24 7.11 7.88
N VAL A 260 -6.50 6.65 7.81
CA VAL A 260 -7.55 7.34 7.05
C VAL A 260 -8.11 8.52 7.83
N SER A 261 -8.42 9.62 7.17
CA SER A 261 -8.88 10.88 7.81
C SER A 261 -10.14 10.69 8.65
N GLY A 262 -11.06 9.82 8.20
CA GLY A 262 -12.28 9.48 8.93
C GLY A 262 -12.09 8.64 10.19
N CYS A 263 -10.86 8.10 10.42
CA CYS A 263 -10.48 7.41 11.65
C CYS A 263 -8.96 7.52 11.89
N ALA A 264 -8.48 8.68 12.33
CA ALA A 264 -7.06 8.99 12.51
C ALA A 264 -6.70 9.39 13.96
N PRO A 265 -7.01 8.57 14.98
CA PRO A 265 -6.76 8.94 16.39
C PRO A 265 -5.28 9.19 16.68
N MET A 266 -4.35 8.39 16.12
CA MET A 266 -2.92 8.55 16.34
C MET A 266 -2.40 9.84 15.71
N VAL A 267 -2.75 10.09 14.43
CA VAL A 267 -2.31 11.27 13.69
C VAL A 267 -2.82 12.55 14.35
N ASN A 268 -4.13 12.60 14.66
CA ASN A 268 -4.73 13.76 15.27
C ASN A 268 -4.11 14.08 16.65
N SER A 269 -3.88 13.05 17.46
CA SER A 269 -3.29 13.20 18.80
C SER A 269 -1.80 13.61 18.73
N PHE A 270 -1.05 13.06 17.77
CA PHE A 270 0.36 13.42 17.56
C PHE A 270 0.52 14.90 17.18
N HIS A 271 -0.27 15.40 16.25
CA HIS A 271 -0.22 16.80 15.82
C HIS A 271 -0.67 17.78 16.91
N ARG A 272 -1.44 17.32 17.89
CA ARG A 272 -1.82 18.07 19.08
C ARG A 272 -0.85 17.91 20.25
N GLY A 273 0.23 17.15 20.08
CA GLY A 273 1.25 16.92 21.10
C GLY A 273 0.83 16.01 22.26
N LEU A 274 -0.31 15.30 22.14
CA LEU A 274 -0.83 14.46 23.21
C LEU A 274 0.02 13.20 23.42
N GLU A 275 0.20 12.79 24.67
CA GLU A 275 0.93 11.56 25.02
C GLU A 275 0.08 10.30 24.87
N VAL A 276 -1.23 10.42 25.04
CA VAL A 276 -2.21 9.35 24.87
C VAL A 276 -3.18 9.75 23.77
N ALA A 277 -3.53 8.82 22.91
CA ALA A 277 -4.45 9.10 21.80
C ALA A 277 -5.86 9.39 22.32
N GLU A 278 -6.46 10.47 21.81
CA GLU A 278 -7.89 10.69 21.96
C GLU A 278 -8.65 9.75 21.03
N PRO A 279 -9.63 8.98 21.53
CA PRO A 279 -10.39 8.06 20.71
C PRO A 279 -11.29 8.78 19.68
N VAL A 280 -11.40 8.20 18.49
CA VAL A 280 -12.45 8.53 17.51
C VAL A 280 -13.65 7.63 17.80
N LEU A 281 -14.70 8.19 18.38
CA LEU A 281 -15.86 7.41 18.82
C LEU A 281 -16.73 6.92 17.66
N ASN A 282 -16.85 7.71 16.61
CA ASN A 282 -17.65 7.40 15.43
C ASN A 282 -16.80 7.49 14.17
N PRO A 283 -16.07 6.43 13.80
CA PRO A 283 -15.31 6.38 12.56
C PRO A 283 -16.18 6.58 11.32
N GLN A 284 -15.75 7.47 10.41
CA GLN A 284 -16.43 7.79 9.16
C GLN A 284 -15.49 7.52 7.98
N THR A 285 -15.39 6.25 7.57
CA THR A 285 -14.50 5.84 6.48
C THR A 285 -15.04 4.59 5.77
N LEU A 286 -14.86 4.52 4.46
CA LEU A 286 -15.11 3.34 3.64
C LEU A 286 -14.05 2.26 3.87
N VAL A 287 -12.86 2.61 4.38
CA VAL A 287 -11.76 1.68 4.68
C VAL A 287 -11.95 1.07 6.08
N SER A 288 -13.03 0.32 6.24
CA SER A 288 -13.50 -0.20 7.53
C SER A 288 -12.48 -1.10 8.26
N THR A 289 -11.62 -1.81 7.54
CA THR A 289 -10.63 -2.75 8.12
C THR A 289 -9.56 -2.08 8.98
N ILE A 290 -9.35 -0.78 8.84
CA ILE A 290 -8.40 -0.01 9.66
C ILE A 290 -9.06 1.06 10.54
N SER A 291 -10.36 0.98 10.77
CA SER A 291 -11.15 1.94 11.56
C SER A 291 -11.11 1.67 13.07
N THR A 292 -9.93 1.49 13.66
CA THR A 292 -9.78 1.38 15.12
C THR A 292 -9.82 2.76 15.76
N GLY A 293 -10.93 3.07 16.44
CA GLY A 293 -11.13 4.37 17.09
C GLY A 293 -10.21 4.58 18.29
N ASN A 294 -9.88 3.53 19.06
CA ASN A 294 -8.98 3.60 20.20
C ASN A 294 -7.75 2.71 19.99
N PRO A 295 -6.57 3.28 19.66
CA PRO A 295 -5.34 2.53 19.43
C PRO A 295 -4.67 2.03 20.72
N GLY A 296 -5.09 2.49 21.90
CA GLY A 296 -4.53 2.08 23.18
C GLY A 296 -3.01 2.36 23.30
N ALA A 297 -2.29 1.39 23.88
CA ALA A 297 -0.86 1.51 24.19
C ALA A 297 0.07 1.56 22.96
N ALA A 298 -0.41 1.24 21.77
CA ALA A 298 0.42 1.31 20.56
C ALA A 298 0.79 2.75 20.18
N TYR A 299 -0.09 3.71 20.43
CA TYR A 299 0.19 5.10 20.11
C TYR A 299 1.33 5.71 20.95
N PRO A 300 1.32 5.65 22.28
CA PRO A 300 2.45 6.15 23.07
C PRO A 300 3.79 5.54 22.65
N TYR A 301 3.79 4.23 22.34
CA TYR A 301 5.00 3.54 21.87
C TYR A 301 5.48 4.10 20.51
N LEU A 302 4.61 4.15 19.50
CA LEU A 302 4.98 4.67 18.17
C LEU A 302 5.32 6.18 18.22
N ARG A 303 4.63 6.93 19.10
CA ARG A 303 4.94 8.34 19.32
C ARG A 303 6.38 8.52 19.83
N SER A 304 6.81 7.73 20.82
CA SER A 304 8.20 7.82 21.33
C SER A 304 9.20 7.48 20.23
N VAL A 305 8.94 6.45 19.43
CA VAL A 305 9.78 6.08 18.28
C VAL A 305 9.93 7.24 17.29
N VAL A 306 8.83 7.88 16.89
CA VAL A 306 8.85 9.00 15.94
C VAL A 306 9.57 10.22 16.51
N LEU A 307 9.40 10.52 17.79
CA LEU A 307 10.07 11.66 18.45
C LEU A 307 11.57 11.44 18.61
N GLU A 308 12.00 10.21 18.89
CA GLU A 308 13.41 9.89 19.18
C GLU A 308 14.21 9.60 17.90
N HIS A 309 13.61 8.91 16.93
CA HIS A 309 14.31 8.40 15.75
C HIS A 309 13.85 9.01 14.43
N GLY A 310 12.91 9.93 14.48
CA GLY A 310 12.25 10.45 13.29
C GLY A 310 11.17 9.50 12.76
N GLY A 311 10.46 9.96 11.73
CA GLY A 311 9.31 9.27 11.18
C GLY A 311 8.12 10.20 11.02
N ALA A 312 6.94 9.65 10.72
CA ALA A 312 5.75 10.46 10.49
C ALA A 312 4.46 9.74 10.90
N PHE A 313 3.51 10.54 11.37
CA PHE A 313 2.10 10.19 11.41
C PHE A 313 1.36 11.01 10.36
N VAL A 314 0.78 10.33 9.37
CA VAL A 314 0.12 10.97 8.23
C VAL A 314 -1.30 10.45 8.09
N LYS A 315 -2.24 11.33 7.72
CA LYS A 315 -3.61 10.93 7.37
C LYS A 315 -3.90 11.24 5.91
N VAL A 316 -4.67 10.34 5.29
CA VAL A 316 -5.14 10.44 3.91
C VAL A 316 -6.65 10.30 3.86
N ALA A 317 -7.30 10.93 2.88
CA ALA A 317 -8.72 10.73 2.62
C ALA A 317 -8.96 9.35 1.98
N ASP A 318 -10.21 8.87 2.05
CA ASP A 318 -10.59 7.61 1.39
C ASP A 318 -10.35 7.68 -0.13
N GLU A 319 -10.64 8.84 -0.74
CA GLU A 319 -10.41 9.11 -2.16
C GLU A 319 -8.92 9.05 -2.53
N GLU A 320 -8.03 9.57 -1.68
CA GLU A 320 -6.56 9.45 -1.87
C GLU A 320 -6.13 7.97 -1.85
N ALA A 321 -6.71 7.16 -0.96
CA ALA A 321 -6.43 5.72 -0.90
C ALA A 321 -6.94 4.98 -2.14
N PHE A 322 -8.16 5.25 -2.60
CA PHE A 322 -8.71 4.64 -3.81
C PHE A 322 -7.94 5.05 -5.07
N ARG A 323 -7.51 6.32 -5.16
CA ARG A 323 -6.62 6.78 -6.23
C ARG A 323 -5.30 6.01 -6.21
N ALA A 324 -4.69 5.84 -5.04
CA ALA A 324 -3.45 5.06 -4.92
C ALA A 324 -3.64 3.60 -5.37
N MET A 325 -4.81 2.97 -5.10
CA MET A 325 -5.11 1.63 -5.65
C MET A 325 -5.09 1.62 -7.17
N HIS A 326 -5.76 2.57 -7.82
CA HIS A 326 -5.79 2.67 -9.28
C HIS A 326 -4.38 2.87 -9.85
N VAL A 327 -3.61 3.81 -9.28
CA VAL A 327 -2.23 4.06 -9.72
C VAL A 327 -1.38 2.80 -9.60
N MET A 328 -1.38 2.12 -8.45
CA MET A 328 -0.60 0.91 -8.24
C MET A 328 -1.01 -0.22 -9.18
N ALA A 329 -2.32 -0.38 -9.42
CA ALA A 329 -2.84 -1.40 -10.32
C ALA A 329 -2.45 -1.14 -11.77
N LYS A 330 -2.63 0.08 -12.26
CA LYS A 330 -2.36 0.45 -13.66
C LYS A 330 -0.87 0.60 -13.98
N MET A 331 -0.07 1.10 -13.02
CA MET A 331 1.36 1.35 -13.23
C MET A 331 2.22 0.09 -13.04
N ASP A 332 2.07 -0.60 -11.93
CA ASP A 332 2.92 -1.74 -11.56
C ASP A 332 2.15 -3.09 -11.45
N GLY A 333 0.87 -3.13 -11.85
CA GLY A 333 0.06 -4.36 -11.86
C GLY A 333 -0.29 -4.88 -10.45
N ILE A 334 -0.33 -3.99 -9.45
CA ILE A 334 -0.51 -4.36 -8.05
C ILE A 334 -1.95 -4.07 -7.62
N SER A 335 -2.81 -5.10 -7.64
CA SER A 335 -4.14 -5.04 -7.02
C SER A 335 -4.04 -5.30 -5.52
N MET A 336 -4.75 -4.50 -4.71
CA MET A 336 -4.68 -4.59 -3.25
C MET A 336 -6.00 -4.17 -2.60
N GLU A 337 -6.18 -4.50 -1.32
CA GLU A 337 -7.32 -3.99 -0.57
C GLU A 337 -7.16 -2.49 -0.22
N PRO A 338 -8.26 -1.73 -0.01
CA PRO A 338 -8.20 -0.31 0.34
C PRO A 338 -7.30 0.00 1.54
N ALA A 339 -7.29 -0.86 2.55
CA ALA A 339 -6.43 -0.71 3.72
C ALA A 339 -4.93 -0.70 3.38
N SER A 340 -4.50 -1.49 2.39
CA SER A 340 -3.12 -1.50 1.91
C SER A 340 -2.78 -0.23 1.16
N ALA A 341 -3.71 0.27 0.33
CA ALA A 341 -3.53 1.46 -0.48
C ALA A 341 -3.33 2.74 0.36
N VAL A 342 -3.84 2.78 1.59
CA VAL A 342 -3.61 3.88 2.53
C VAL A 342 -2.11 4.14 2.76
N ALA A 343 -1.28 3.09 2.80
CA ALA A 343 0.17 3.25 2.95
C ALA A 343 0.80 3.93 1.72
N PHE A 344 0.34 3.57 0.51
CA PHE A 344 0.80 4.18 -0.73
C PHE A 344 0.32 5.62 -0.89
N ALA A 345 -0.94 5.91 -0.55
CA ALA A 345 -1.46 7.28 -0.53
C ALA A 345 -0.66 8.17 0.45
N GLY A 346 -0.27 7.63 1.60
CA GLY A 346 0.61 8.31 2.55
C GLY A 346 1.99 8.62 1.96
N LEU A 347 2.58 7.66 1.22
CA LEU A 347 3.83 7.88 0.51
C LEU A 347 3.68 8.99 -0.54
N PHE A 348 2.65 8.93 -1.38
CA PHE A 348 2.41 9.95 -2.41
C PHE A 348 2.31 11.35 -1.80
N LYS A 349 1.57 11.46 -0.71
CA LYS A 349 1.43 12.72 0.04
C LYS A 349 2.75 13.22 0.62
N MET A 350 3.58 12.36 1.22
CA MET A 350 4.87 12.75 1.78
C MET A 350 5.88 13.15 0.69
N VAL A 351 5.83 12.50 -0.47
CA VAL A 351 6.64 12.89 -1.63
C VAL A 351 6.24 14.28 -2.13
N SER A 352 4.94 14.54 -2.30
CA SER A 352 4.45 15.87 -2.74
C SER A 352 4.82 17.00 -1.78
N GLN A 353 4.99 16.67 -0.49
CA GLN A 353 5.41 17.61 0.54
C GLN A 353 6.94 17.74 0.67
N GLY A 354 7.72 17.08 -0.19
CA GLY A 354 9.18 17.13 -0.18
C GLY A 354 9.82 16.46 1.05
N GLN A 355 9.11 15.57 1.75
CA GLN A 355 9.60 14.89 2.96
C GLN A 355 10.45 13.66 2.64
N ILE A 356 10.35 13.15 1.43
CA ILE A 356 11.06 11.97 0.93
C ILE A 356 12.09 12.41 -0.09
N GLN A 357 13.31 11.87 0.02
CA GLN A 357 14.39 12.19 -0.92
C GLN A 357 14.42 11.17 -2.08
N PRO A 358 14.87 11.55 -3.28
CA PRO A 358 14.93 10.67 -4.45
C PRO A 358 15.74 9.38 -4.24
N ASP A 359 16.76 9.43 -3.40
CA ASP A 359 17.67 8.32 -3.10
C ASP A 359 17.31 7.53 -1.85
N ASP A 360 16.24 7.91 -1.14
CA ASP A 360 15.77 7.15 0.03
C ASP A 360 15.36 5.74 -0.39
N VAL A 361 15.79 4.75 0.38
CA VAL A 361 15.34 3.35 0.26
C VAL A 361 14.02 3.21 1.01
N ILE A 362 12.95 3.00 0.26
CA ILE A 362 11.58 3.04 0.77
C ILE A 362 10.95 1.66 0.66
N ILE A 363 10.40 1.18 1.77
CA ILE A 363 9.58 -0.02 1.81
C ILE A 363 8.15 0.38 2.12
N VAL A 364 7.21 -0.07 1.27
CA VAL A 364 5.77 0.04 1.54
C VAL A 364 5.20 -1.36 1.77
N ASN A 365 4.56 -1.56 2.90
CA ASN A 365 3.88 -2.82 3.20
C ASN A 365 2.53 -2.88 2.48
N CYS A 366 2.44 -3.70 1.43
CA CYS A 366 1.19 -4.08 0.78
C CYS A 366 0.51 -5.17 1.62
N SER A 367 -0.26 -4.78 2.60
CA SER A 367 -0.66 -5.59 3.75
C SER A 367 -1.71 -6.66 3.45
N GLY A 368 -2.44 -6.56 2.32
CA GLY A 368 -3.46 -7.55 1.97
C GLY A 368 -4.04 -7.39 0.57
N HIS A 369 -4.75 -8.43 0.13
CA HIS A 369 -5.36 -8.53 -1.18
C HIS A 369 -6.69 -7.77 -1.28
N THR A 370 -7.12 -7.46 -2.52
CA THR A 370 -8.45 -6.94 -2.81
C THR A 370 -9.50 -8.01 -2.55
N PHE A 371 -10.45 -7.70 -1.69
CA PHE A 371 -11.75 -8.37 -1.67
C PHE A 371 -12.78 -7.50 -2.40
N PRO A 372 -13.99 -8.00 -2.77
CA PRO A 372 -14.91 -7.33 -3.68
C PRO A 372 -15.41 -5.97 -3.15
N VAL A 373 -14.54 -4.99 -3.22
CA VAL A 373 -14.81 -3.57 -3.01
C VAL A 373 -14.92 -2.87 -4.38
N GLU A 374 -14.80 -3.65 -5.44
CA GLU A 374 -14.80 -3.23 -6.84
C GLU A 374 -15.96 -2.28 -7.16
N LYS A 375 -17.13 -2.56 -6.62
CA LYS A 375 -18.31 -1.72 -6.79
C LYS A 375 -18.12 -0.26 -6.34
N PHE A 376 -17.27 -0.03 -5.33
CA PHE A 376 -16.97 1.33 -4.85
C PHE A 376 -15.80 1.99 -5.60
N LEU A 377 -14.98 1.18 -6.31
CA LEU A 377 -13.78 1.64 -6.98
C LEU A 377 -14.04 2.06 -8.42
N LEU A 378 -14.90 1.32 -9.12
CA LEU A 378 -15.03 1.42 -10.57
C LEU A 378 -16.33 2.10 -10.99
N GLY A 379 -17.27 2.35 -10.04
CA GLY A 379 -18.60 2.86 -10.37
C GLY A 379 -19.39 1.88 -11.23
N ASP A 380 -20.38 2.38 -11.93
CA ASP A 380 -21.22 1.56 -12.84
C ASP A 380 -20.74 1.63 -14.32
N ASP A 381 -19.80 2.54 -14.64
CA ASP A 381 -19.31 2.81 -16.01
C ASP A 381 -17.97 2.10 -16.34
N TRP A 382 -17.58 1.09 -15.59
CA TRP A 382 -16.29 0.39 -15.73
C TRP A 382 -16.25 -0.60 -16.90
N GLU A 383 -17.42 -1.00 -17.43
CA GLU A 383 -17.54 -1.92 -18.57
C GLU A 383 -18.27 -1.27 -19.74
N ARG A 384 -17.90 -1.69 -20.95
CA ARG A 384 -18.64 -1.38 -22.16
C ARG A 384 -19.31 -2.65 -22.64
N SER A 385 -20.64 -2.70 -22.59
CA SER A 385 -21.41 -3.83 -23.04
C SER A 385 -21.68 -3.72 -24.53
N VAL A 386 -21.27 -4.73 -25.29
CA VAL A 386 -21.65 -4.90 -26.69
C VAL A 386 -22.73 -6.00 -26.74
N GLU A 387 -23.96 -5.65 -27.06
CA GLU A 387 -25.02 -6.64 -27.25
C GLU A 387 -24.81 -7.38 -28.58
N VAL A 388 -24.45 -8.67 -28.51
CA VAL A 388 -24.47 -9.56 -29.64
C VAL A 388 -25.86 -10.17 -29.72
N ALA A 389 -26.60 -9.95 -30.81
CA ALA A 389 -27.93 -10.50 -31.02
C ALA A 389 -27.92 -12.03 -30.86
N GLY A 390 -28.62 -12.54 -29.82
CA GLY A 390 -28.75 -13.98 -29.57
C GLY A 390 -29.65 -14.66 -30.58
N GLU A 391 -29.40 -15.95 -30.84
CA GLU A 391 -30.20 -16.86 -31.68
C GLU A 391 -31.62 -17.11 -31.12
N SER A 392 -32.48 -16.12 -31.08
CA SER A 392 -33.91 -16.34 -30.89
C SER A 392 -34.71 -15.55 -31.90
N GLY A 393 -35.04 -16.23 -32.96
CA GLY A 393 -35.89 -16.01 -34.08
C GLY A 393 -36.98 -14.94 -34.04
N THR A 394 -36.63 -13.69 -34.16
CA THR A 394 -37.27 -12.62 -34.91
C THR A 394 -36.19 -11.58 -35.16
N ALA A 395 -35.57 -11.66 -36.34
CA ALA A 395 -34.56 -10.72 -36.76
C ALA A 395 -35.19 -9.31 -36.89
N PRO A 396 -34.72 -8.31 -36.08
CA PRO A 396 -34.71 -6.97 -36.61
C PRO A 396 -33.60 -6.98 -37.68
N GLU A 397 -33.85 -6.38 -38.82
CA GLU A 397 -32.85 -6.12 -39.83
C GLU A 397 -31.62 -5.49 -39.15
N LEU A 398 -30.55 -6.29 -39.01
CA LEU A 398 -29.23 -5.83 -38.61
C LEU A 398 -28.78 -4.87 -39.71
N HIS A 399 -28.97 -3.58 -39.47
CA HIS A 399 -28.15 -2.60 -40.16
C HIS A 399 -26.70 -2.92 -39.76
N GLU A 400 -25.87 -3.35 -40.72
CA GLU A 400 -24.42 -3.50 -40.57
C GLU A 400 -23.77 -2.18 -40.03
N GLU A 401 -24.49 -1.07 -40.13
CA GLU A 401 -24.14 0.24 -39.55
C GLU A 401 -24.10 0.25 -38.01
N GLY A 402 -24.81 -0.63 -37.30
CA GLY A 402 -24.93 -0.54 -35.83
C GLY A 402 -23.63 -0.82 -35.07
N LEU A 403 -22.92 -1.91 -35.42
CA LEU A 403 -21.67 -2.30 -34.75
C LEU A 403 -20.52 -1.40 -35.19
N LEU A 404 -20.39 -1.11 -36.49
CA LEU A 404 -19.38 -0.20 -37.02
C LEU A 404 -19.64 1.24 -36.55
N ALA A 405 -20.88 1.70 -36.54
CA ALA A 405 -21.23 3.03 -36.01
C ALA A 405 -21.01 3.13 -34.49
N SER A 406 -21.21 2.04 -33.74
CA SER A 406 -20.87 2.01 -32.30
C SER A 406 -19.36 2.00 -32.05
N LEU A 407 -18.60 1.32 -32.91
CA LEU A 407 -17.13 1.34 -32.87
C LEU A 407 -16.55 2.65 -33.36
N GLU A 408 -17.13 3.26 -34.40
CA GLU A 408 -16.77 4.60 -34.88
C GLU A 408 -17.12 5.70 -33.88
N ASN A 409 -18.24 5.57 -33.16
CA ASN A 409 -18.59 6.49 -32.06
C ASN A 409 -17.72 6.33 -30.82
N LEU A 410 -17.09 5.15 -30.63
CA LEU A 410 -16.05 4.97 -29.60
C LEU A 410 -14.78 5.74 -29.97
N ASP A 411 -14.40 5.75 -31.26
CA ASP A 411 -13.24 6.51 -31.75
C ASP A 411 -13.45 8.05 -31.69
N GLN A 412 -14.68 8.53 -31.87
CA GLN A 412 -14.98 9.95 -31.90
C GLN A 412 -15.00 10.64 -30.52
N ARG A 413 -14.86 9.89 -29.43
CA ARG A 413 -14.80 10.41 -28.03
C ARG A 413 -13.43 10.26 -27.36
N THR A 414 -12.45 9.70 -28.05
CA THR A 414 -11.13 9.48 -27.50
C THR A 414 -10.23 10.65 -27.86
N ASN A 415 -9.90 11.50 -26.89
CA ASN A 415 -8.96 12.61 -27.09
C ASN A 415 -7.59 12.06 -27.49
N ARG A 416 -6.97 12.70 -28.50
CA ARG A 416 -5.65 12.32 -29.02
C ARG A 416 -4.57 13.14 -28.33
N ILE A 417 -3.58 12.46 -27.74
CA ILE A 417 -2.44 13.10 -27.08
C ILE A 417 -1.15 12.72 -27.79
N ALA A 418 -0.33 13.69 -28.14
CA ALA A 418 1.00 13.46 -28.67
C ALA A 418 2.04 13.57 -27.55
N ILE A 419 2.92 12.58 -27.40
CA ILE A 419 4.09 12.62 -26.53
C ILE A 419 5.32 12.79 -27.39
N MET A 420 6.10 13.84 -27.17
CA MET A 420 7.41 14.09 -27.81
C MET A 420 8.48 14.03 -26.75
N GLU A 421 9.23 12.91 -26.70
CA GLU A 421 10.18 12.59 -25.64
C GLU A 421 11.24 11.63 -26.17
N ASP A 422 12.52 12.00 -26.11
CA ASP A 422 13.63 11.19 -26.63
C ASP A 422 14.00 10.01 -25.71
N ASN A 423 13.75 10.16 -24.41
CA ASN A 423 13.99 9.09 -23.45
C ASN A 423 12.81 8.10 -23.43
N LEU A 424 13.05 6.88 -23.91
CA LEU A 424 12.04 5.83 -24.03
C LEU A 424 11.38 5.46 -22.69
N ASP A 425 12.09 5.53 -21.56
CA ASP A 425 11.53 5.23 -20.25
C ASP A 425 10.61 6.36 -19.77
N SER A 426 10.97 7.62 -20.05
CA SER A 426 10.13 8.79 -19.79
C SER A 426 8.86 8.78 -20.66
N ALA A 427 8.98 8.48 -21.96
CA ALA A 427 7.84 8.36 -22.87
C ALA A 427 6.86 7.28 -22.38
N ARG A 428 7.38 6.09 -22.02
CA ARG A 428 6.56 5.01 -21.45
C ARG A 428 5.87 5.40 -20.15
N LEU A 429 6.56 6.18 -19.30
CA LEU A 429 5.98 6.68 -18.05
C LEU A 429 4.80 7.61 -18.33
N LEU A 430 4.99 8.62 -19.19
CA LEU A 430 3.94 9.56 -19.59
C LEU A 430 2.73 8.82 -20.18
N ARG A 431 2.98 7.86 -21.11
CA ARG A 431 1.93 7.01 -21.66
C ARG A 431 1.14 6.29 -20.55
N ARG A 432 1.82 5.68 -19.58
CA ARG A 432 1.16 4.94 -18.49
C ARG A 432 0.39 5.86 -17.56
N VAL A 433 0.90 7.05 -17.27
CA VAL A 433 0.20 8.06 -16.48
C VAL A 433 -1.12 8.42 -17.17
N LEU A 434 -1.07 8.71 -18.47
CA LEU A 434 -2.27 9.01 -19.26
C LEU A 434 -3.26 7.84 -19.27
N GLN A 435 -2.80 6.63 -19.60
CA GLN A 435 -3.63 5.42 -19.64
C GLN A 435 -4.22 5.04 -18.27
N ALA A 436 -3.60 5.48 -17.16
CA ALA A 436 -4.12 5.25 -15.82
C ALA A 436 -5.33 6.11 -15.49
N GLN A 437 -5.57 7.20 -16.21
CA GLN A 437 -6.57 8.21 -15.89
C GLN A 437 -7.73 8.26 -16.89
N GLY A 438 -7.49 7.83 -18.13
CA GLY A 438 -8.52 7.87 -19.15
C GLY A 438 -8.18 7.05 -20.37
N GLU A 439 -9.12 6.98 -21.30
CA GLU A 439 -8.90 6.39 -22.62
C GLU A 439 -8.47 7.49 -23.58
N TYR A 440 -7.17 7.56 -23.84
CA TYR A 440 -6.56 8.49 -24.80
C TYR A 440 -5.94 7.73 -25.96
N GLN A 441 -6.06 8.25 -27.16
CA GLN A 441 -5.25 7.82 -28.28
C GLN A 441 -3.88 8.50 -28.18
N ILE A 442 -2.82 7.73 -27.89
CA ILE A 442 -1.50 8.28 -27.62
C ILE A 442 -0.56 7.96 -28.76
N ASP A 443 -0.09 9.02 -29.43
CA ASP A 443 0.97 8.96 -30.44
C ASP A 443 2.30 9.39 -29.79
N GLU A 444 3.40 8.69 -30.10
CA GLU A 444 4.73 8.98 -29.54
C GLU A 444 5.73 9.32 -30.65
N ALA A 445 6.58 10.29 -30.38
CA ALA A 445 7.73 10.64 -31.18
C ALA A 445 8.97 10.78 -30.30
N HIS A 446 10.13 10.37 -30.81
CA HIS A 446 11.38 10.33 -30.05
C HIS A 446 12.38 11.43 -30.40
N ASP A 447 12.00 12.34 -31.27
CA ASP A 447 12.68 13.60 -31.54
C ASP A 447 11.69 14.66 -32.03
N GLY A 448 12.10 15.92 -32.02
CA GLY A 448 11.22 17.03 -32.41
C GLY A 448 10.86 17.05 -33.90
N ARG A 449 11.68 16.46 -34.80
CA ARG A 449 11.36 16.37 -36.23
C ARG A 449 10.24 15.34 -36.45
N GLU A 450 10.42 14.14 -35.91
CA GLU A 450 9.39 13.08 -35.93
C GLU A 450 8.08 13.60 -35.36
N GLY A 451 8.14 14.29 -34.19
CA GLY A 451 7.00 14.90 -33.55
C GLY A 451 6.26 15.90 -34.44
N LEU A 452 6.95 16.79 -35.07
CA LEU A 452 6.35 17.76 -36.00
C LEU A 452 5.73 17.12 -37.23
N GLU A 453 6.34 16.06 -37.79
CA GLU A 453 5.76 15.29 -38.90
C GLU A 453 4.48 14.56 -38.46
N MET A 454 4.51 13.95 -37.28
CA MET A 454 3.39 13.25 -36.67
C MET A 454 2.18 14.17 -36.47
N VAL A 455 2.36 15.31 -35.79
CA VAL A 455 1.25 16.25 -35.50
C VAL A 455 0.72 16.98 -36.73
N ARG A 456 1.56 17.18 -37.78
CA ARG A 456 1.08 17.73 -39.07
C ARG A 456 0.17 16.75 -39.81
N LYS A 457 0.45 15.46 -39.71
CA LYS A 457 -0.35 14.40 -40.32
C LYS A 457 -1.67 14.15 -39.57
N ASN A 458 -1.59 14.10 -38.24
CA ASN A 458 -2.71 13.84 -37.37
C ASN A 458 -2.66 14.83 -36.17
N PRO A 459 -3.28 16.00 -36.26
CA PRO A 459 -3.28 16.98 -35.16
C PRO A 459 -3.87 16.36 -33.88
N PRO A 460 -3.16 16.43 -32.75
CA PRO A 460 -3.67 15.98 -31.46
C PRO A 460 -4.49 17.08 -30.74
N ASP A 461 -5.21 16.69 -29.72
CA ASP A 461 -5.93 17.60 -28.83
C ASP A 461 -5.02 18.20 -27.75
N LEU A 462 -3.86 17.55 -27.47
CA LEU A 462 -2.86 17.97 -26.50
C LEU A 462 -1.47 17.45 -26.89
N ILE A 463 -0.43 18.23 -26.62
CA ILE A 463 0.98 17.81 -26.79
C ILE A 463 1.68 17.83 -25.43
N LEU A 464 2.29 16.70 -25.04
CA LEU A 464 3.28 16.62 -23.96
C LEU A 464 4.67 16.66 -24.59
N LEU A 465 5.48 17.65 -24.22
CA LEU A 465 6.73 17.98 -24.91
C LEU A 465 7.91 18.04 -23.95
N ASP A 466 8.97 17.26 -24.20
CA ASP A 466 10.27 17.54 -23.59
C ASP A 466 11.01 18.65 -24.34
N LEU A 467 11.78 19.45 -23.61
CA LEU A 467 12.62 20.50 -24.19
C LEU A 467 13.95 19.96 -24.70
N MET A 468 14.44 18.87 -24.15
CA MET A 468 15.75 18.30 -24.43
C MET A 468 15.63 17.11 -25.38
N MET A 469 15.48 17.37 -26.67
CA MET A 469 15.39 16.33 -27.68
C MET A 469 16.46 16.55 -28.79
N PRO A 470 16.93 15.48 -29.44
CA PRO A 470 17.82 15.58 -30.60
C PRO A 470 17.10 16.14 -31.85
N GLU A 471 17.85 16.48 -32.86
CA GLU A 471 17.41 17.02 -34.16
C GLU A 471 16.73 18.38 -34.05
N VAL A 472 15.52 18.43 -33.48
CA VAL A 472 14.78 19.67 -33.18
C VAL A 472 14.44 19.65 -31.69
N ASP A 473 14.97 20.62 -30.95
CA ASP A 473 14.66 20.75 -29.51
C ASP A 473 13.22 21.21 -29.27
N GLY A 474 12.76 21.10 -28.04
CA GLY A 474 11.38 21.47 -27.71
C GLY A 474 11.06 22.94 -27.96
N PHE A 475 12.01 23.84 -27.83
CA PHE A 475 11.81 25.25 -28.20
C PHE A 475 11.58 25.42 -29.71
N GLY A 476 12.34 24.68 -30.54
CA GLY A 476 12.13 24.64 -31.98
C GLY A 476 10.79 24.03 -32.38
N VAL A 477 10.33 23.03 -31.65
CA VAL A 477 8.99 22.46 -31.84
C VAL A 477 7.90 23.50 -31.55
N ILE A 478 7.97 24.21 -30.41
CA ILE A 478 7.02 25.26 -30.05
C ILE A 478 6.97 26.36 -31.10
N ASP A 479 8.14 26.86 -31.52
CA ASP A 479 8.25 27.89 -32.58
C ASP A 479 7.58 27.41 -33.89
N ALA A 480 7.81 26.13 -34.27
CA ALA A 480 7.22 25.56 -35.48
C ALA A 480 5.71 25.36 -35.39
N LEU A 481 5.19 24.95 -34.21
CA LEU A 481 3.75 24.82 -33.96
C LEU A 481 3.08 26.20 -34.05
N LYS A 482 3.65 27.23 -33.44
CA LYS A 482 3.10 28.60 -33.43
C LYS A 482 3.14 29.27 -34.79
N ALA A 483 4.02 28.81 -35.68
CA ALA A 483 4.12 29.29 -37.08
C ALA A 483 3.14 28.60 -38.05
N ASP A 484 2.49 27.50 -37.65
CA ASP A 484 1.52 26.78 -38.49
C ASP A 484 0.07 27.11 -38.03
N GLU A 485 -0.72 27.79 -38.88
CA GLU A 485 -2.08 28.23 -38.58
C GLU A 485 -3.03 27.10 -38.13
N ARG A 486 -2.73 25.85 -38.49
CA ARG A 486 -3.56 24.66 -38.10
C ARG A 486 -3.16 24.07 -36.77
N LEU A 487 -1.94 24.36 -36.28
CA LEU A 487 -1.36 23.74 -35.10
C LEU A 487 -1.14 24.73 -33.96
N GLN A 488 -1.20 26.04 -34.20
CA GLN A 488 -0.86 27.08 -33.24
C GLN A 488 -1.73 27.10 -31.99
N ASP A 489 -2.96 26.63 -32.11
CA ASP A 489 -3.94 26.63 -31.01
C ASP A 489 -3.93 25.32 -30.20
N ILE A 490 -3.15 24.32 -30.62
CA ILE A 490 -3.01 23.07 -29.85
C ILE A 490 -2.30 23.39 -28.53
N PRO A 491 -2.90 23.01 -27.39
CA PRO A 491 -2.29 23.21 -26.09
C PRO A 491 -1.03 22.34 -25.93
N VAL A 492 0.01 22.93 -25.34
CA VAL A 492 1.29 22.26 -25.09
C VAL A 492 1.60 22.31 -23.60
N ILE A 493 1.80 21.14 -22.99
CA ILE A 493 2.37 21.01 -21.66
C ILE A 493 3.83 20.58 -21.81
N VAL A 494 4.73 21.40 -21.30
CA VAL A 494 6.17 21.08 -21.28
C VAL A 494 6.48 20.23 -20.05
N VAL A 495 7.19 19.10 -20.27
CA VAL A 495 7.60 18.17 -19.20
C VAL A 495 9.12 17.96 -19.33
N THR A 496 9.92 18.68 -18.53
CA THR A 496 11.39 18.65 -18.69
C THR A 496 12.12 18.36 -17.38
N ALA A 497 13.29 17.70 -17.48
CA ALA A 497 14.20 17.51 -16.35
C ALA A 497 15.13 18.72 -16.11
N GLN A 498 15.19 19.65 -17.05
CA GLN A 498 16.10 20.79 -16.99
C GLN A 498 15.58 21.89 -16.06
N GLU A 499 16.49 22.45 -15.25
CA GLU A 499 16.24 23.74 -14.59
C GLU A 499 16.35 24.89 -15.61
N LEU A 500 15.23 25.52 -15.89
CA LEU A 500 15.16 26.60 -16.86
C LEU A 500 15.65 27.93 -16.28
N THR A 501 16.45 28.63 -17.06
CA THR A 501 16.87 30.01 -16.79
C THR A 501 15.69 30.98 -16.86
N THR A 502 15.82 32.17 -16.27
CA THR A 502 14.80 33.23 -16.33
C THR A 502 14.46 33.64 -17.77
N SER A 503 15.44 33.58 -18.69
CA SER A 503 15.22 33.87 -20.10
C SER A 503 14.41 32.80 -20.82
N GLU A 504 14.67 31.52 -20.55
CA GLU A 504 13.91 30.40 -21.12
C GLU A 504 12.48 30.36 -20.61
N LYS A 505 12.26 30.59 -19.30
CA LYS A 505 10.92 30.72 -18.74
C LYS A 505 10.11 31.84 -19.40
N ARG A 506 10.74 33.00 -19.65
CA ARG A 506 10.09 34.11 -20.38
C ARG A 506 9.77 33.77 -21.84
N ARG A 507 10.59 32.93 -22.49
CA ARG A 507 10.32 32.49 -23.85
C ARG A 507 9.10 31.57 -23.94
N LEU A 508 8.88 30.76 -22.93
CA LEU A 508 7.71 29.87 -22.86
C LEU A 508 6.43 30.55 -22.38
N ASP A 509 6.57 31.71 -21.71
CA ASP A 509 5.45 32.45 -21.15
C ASP A 509 4.45 32.87 -22.26
N GLY A 510 3.20 32.48 -22.11
CA GLY A 510 2.13 32.69 -23.11
C GLY A 510 2.20 31.83 -24.37
N GLN A 511 3.19 30.92 -24.51
CA GLN A 511 3.32 30.02 -25.66
C GLN A 511 2.93 28.57 -25.30
N VAL A 512 3.00 28.20 -24.04
CA VAL A 512 2.67 26.88 -23.53
C VAL A 512 1.59 26.98 -22.47
N HIS A 513 0.78 25.94 -22.33
CA HIS A 513 -0.29 25.90 -21.33
C HIS A 513 0.30 25.76 -19.92
N ARG A 514 1.28 24.86 -19.76
CA ARG A 514 1.96 24.66 -18.48
C ARG A 514 3.39 24.15 -18.65
N LEU A 515 4.19 24.39 -17.60
CA LEU A 515 5.57 23.89 -17.48
C LEU A 515 5.66 23.02 -16.23
N LEU A 516 6.07 21.76 -16.41
CA LEU A 516 6.24 20.78 -15.36
C LEU A 516 7.68 20.26 -15.32
N GLN A 517 8.24 20.08 -14.13
CA GLN A 517 9.59 19.57 -13.95
C GLN A 517 9.53 18.06 -13.66
N LYS A 518 10.23 17.22 -14.45
CA LYS A 518 10.32 15.77 -14.25
C LYS A 518 10.83 15.48 -12.82
N GLY A 519 10.16 14.55 -12.13
CA GLY A 519 10.51 14.16 -10.76
C GLY A 519 9.85 14.98 -9.63
N THR A 520 9.19 16.10 -9.95
CA THR A 520 8.47 16.91 -8.95
C THR A 520 6.95 16.88 -9.13
N PHE A 521 6.46 16.39 -10.27
CA PHE A 521 5.01 16.31 -10.50
C PHE A 521 4.44 14.99 -9.97
N LEU A 522 3.49 15.11 -9.11
CA LEU A 522 2.53 14.06 -8.87
C LEU A 522 1.60 13.96 -10.07
N SER A 523 1.18 12.74 -10.40
CA SER A 523 0.17 12.49 -11.43
C SER A 523 -1.05 13.42 -11.33
N THR A 524 -1.36 13.92 -10.14
CA THR A 524 -2.43 14.89 -9.88
C THR A 524 -2.26 16.20 -10.63
N ASP A 525 -1.07 16.78 -10.64
CA ASP A 525 -0.84 18.11 -11.25
C ASP A 525 -0.96 18.06 -12.77
N ILE A 526 -0.38 17.00 -13.40
CA ILE A 526 -0.55 16.78 -14.85
C ILE A 526 -2.02 16.50 -15.19
N MET A 527 -2.72 15.77 -14.33
CA MET A 527 -4.06 15.27 -14.64
C MET A 527 -5.12 16.35 -14.49
N GLU A 528 -5.04 17.19 -13.45
CA GLU A 528 -5.90 18.37 -13.33
C GLU A 528 -5.75 19.27 -14.56
N ASP A 529 -4.52 19.47 -15.05
CA ASP A 529 -4.27 20.26 -16.24
C ASP A 529 -4.79 19.61 -17.55
N ILE A 530 -4.66 18.27 -17.66
CA ILE A 530 -5.15 17.53 -18.83
C ILE A 530 -6.69 17.51 -18.84
N ASP A 531 -7.32 17.27 -17.70
CA ASP A 531 -8.77 17.27 -17.57
C ASP A 531 -9.35 18.67 -17.84
N ASP A 532 -8.70 19.74 -17.36
CA ASP A 532 -9.10 21.13 -17.65
C ASP A 532 -8.96 21.51 -19.13
N ILE A 533 -7.99 20.92 -19.86
CA ILE A 533 -7.77 21.19 -21.29
C ILE A 533 -8.70 20.37 -22.18
N LEU A 534 -9.01 19.10 -21.79
CA LEU A 534 -9.73 18.15 -22.62
C LEU A 534 -11.22 18.07 -22.30
N SER A 535 -11.69 18.74 -21.21
CA SER A 535 -13.11 18.87 -20.85
C SER A 535 -13.75 20.03 -21.60
#